data_051c9a823e103594ff6c383e5c1d53c5
#
_entry.id   051c9a823e103594ff6c383e5c1d53c5
#
_cell.length_a   1.000
_cell.length_b   1.000
_cell.length_c   1.000
_cell.angle_alpha   90.00
_cell.angle_beta   90.00
_cell.angle_gamma   90.00
#
_symmetry.space_group_name_H-M   'P 1'
#
loop_
_entity.id
_entity.type
_entity.pdbx_description
1 polymer ?
#
loop_
_entity_poly.entity_id
_entity_poly.type
_entity_poly.pdbx_seq_one_letter_code
_entity_poly.pdbx_strand_id
1 'polypeptide(L)'
;MDRRDFIQKATLGALAISLPKMPAFLKDVPMGVVVHSYGSRWNSKVESKKYPGFTSAIELIDHCREIGAGGVQTVVKDWSAEFAKKVRLEREKTGLYLEGSIGLPKKAEQVAAFEQDVINAKEAGATVLRTVCSSGRRYETYHSNEEWQALKKNALVSLQLSEPVLRKHKVKLAVENHKDWRADELVAILKQIDSEWVGVTLDFGNSIALLEEPMEVVQTLAPYVFTTHVKDMGVAEYADGFLLSEVPLGSGMLDLQKMVAICKKHNPAVTFNLEMITRDPLEIPCRKDAYWETFGGIPRTDMDRTLRMVKQHTYKPALPKVSQLSPEERLAVEEKNIVSCLSYSSNKLGLN
;
A
#
# COMPACT_ATOMS: atom_id res chain seq x y z
N MET A 1 -13.94 -6.69 65.95
CA MET A 1 -13.68 -7.08 64.56
C MET A 1 -12.43 -6.38 64.11
N ASP A 2 -11.33 -7.14 64.04
CA ASP A 2 -10.01 -6.56 63.82
C ASP A 2 -9.78 -6.33 62.32
N ARG A 3 -9.12 -5.21 62.00
CA ARG A 3 -8.81 -4.79 60.62
C ARG A 3 -7.97 -5.82 59.83
N ARG A 4 -7.42 -6.81 60.51
CA ARG A 4 -6.61 -7.89 59.87
C ARG A 4 -7.49 -8.97 59.24
N ASP A 5 -8.72 -9.21 59.72
CA ASP A 5 -9.63 -10.22 59.15
C ASP A 5 -10.32 -9.80 57.87
N PHE A 6 -10.34 -8.50 57.56
CA PHE A 6 -10.93 -7.96 56.33
C PHE A 6 -9.97 -8.12 55.11
N ILE A 7 -8.65 -8.09 55.38
CA ILE A 7 -7.64 -8.16 54.31
C ILE A 7 -7.38 -9.60 53.85
N GLN A 8 -7.68 -10.63 54.71
CA GLN A 8 -7.48 -12.03 54.30
C GLN A 8 -8.65 -12.65 53.52
N LYS A 9 -9.81 -11.99 53.44
CA LYS A 9 -10.96 -12.49 52.63
C LYS A 9 -11.12 -11.77 51.26
N ALA A 10 -10.26 -10.80 50.94
CA ALA A 10 -10.27 -10.09 49.66
C ALA A 10 -9.32 -10.64 48.58
N THR A 11 -8.67 -11.78 48.86
CA THR A 11 -7.70 -12.35 47.92
C THR A 11 -8.14 -13.72 47.43
N LEU A 12 -9.28 -13.83 46.77
CA LEU A 12 -9.65 -14.98 45.93
C LEU A 12 -10.87 -14.63 45.06
N GLY A 13 -10.72 -13.62 44.25
CA GLY A 13 -11.64 -13.26 43.19
C GLY A 13 -10.88 -12.60 42.06
N ALA A 14 -9.80 -13.27 41.59
CA ALA A 14 -9.22 -12.94 40.31
C ALA A 14 -10.26 -13.33 39.26
N LEU A 15 -11.15 -12.37 38.90
CA LEU A 15 -11.78 -12.45 37.59
C LEU A 15 -10.65 -12.52 36.54
N ALA A 16 -10.38 -13.74 36.08
CA ALA A 16 -9.67 -13.95 34.86
C ALA A 16 -10.53 -13.29 33.75
N ILE A 17 -10.30 -12.00 33.50
CA ILE A 17 -10.71 -11.40 32.25
C ILE A 17 -9.92 -12.20 31.20
N SER A 18 -10.58 -13.20 30.62
CA SER A 18 -10.08 -13.86 29.43
C SER A 18 -10.03 -12.77 28.36
N LEU A 19 -8.88 -12.15 28.21
CA LEU A 19 -8.58 -11.40 26.99
C LEU A 19 -8.98 -12.33 25.84
N PRO A 20 -9.79 -11.85 24.87
CA PRO A 20 -10.12 -12.64 23.72
C PRO A 20 -8.77 -13.13 23.16
N LYS A 21 -8.60 -14.47 23.05
CA LYS A 21 -7.44 -15.05 22.40
C LYS A 21 -7.37 -14.35 21.04
N MET A 22 -6.36 -13.51 20.81
CA MET A 22 -6.07 -13.01 19.49
C MET A 22 -6.04 -14.22 18.57
N PRO A 23 -6.74 -14.16 17.44
CA PRO A 23 -6.70 -15.28 16.51
C PRO A 23 -5.24 -15.58 16.21
N ALA A 24 -4.87 -16.86 16.25
CA ALA A 24 -3.51 -17.36 16.02
C ALA A 24 -2.97 -17.07 14.60
N PHE A 25 -3.65 -16.23 13.84
CA PHE A 25 -3.50 -16.00 12.40
C PHE A 25 -2.40 -15.05 11.98
N LEU A 26 -1.66 -14.43 12.90
CA LEU A 26 -0.82 -13.28 12.51
C LEU A 26 0.61 -13.34 13.04
N LYS A 27 1.06 -14.52 13.45
CA LYS A 27 2.48 -14.73 13.73
C LYS A 27 3.14 -15.14 12.45
N ASP A 28 3.71 -14.45 11.63
CA ASP A 28 4.47 -14.84 10.45
C ASP A 28 3.60 -15.08 9.18
N VAL A 29 2.88 -14.02 8.73
CA VAL A 29 2.25 -14.05 7.39
C VAL A 29 3.30 -13.62 6.37
N PRO A 30 3.61 -14.47 5.37
CA PRO A 30 4.53 -14.09 4.31
C PRO A 30 4.04 -12.85 3.56
N MET A 31 4.97 -12.10 2.95
CA MET A 31 4.63 -10.92 2.16
C MET A 31 3.71 -11.28 0.99
N GLY A 32 2.62 -10.51 0.82
CA GLY A 32 1.76 -10.61 -0.36
C GLY A 32 2.32 -9.85 -1.54
N VAL A 33 1.61 -9.92 -2.67
CA VAL A 33 1.98 -9.22 -3.91
C VAL A 33 0.82 -8.35 -4.38
N VAL A 34 1.11 -7.08 -4.64
CA VAL A 34 0.16 -6.17 -5.30
C VAL A 34 0.14 -6.46 -6.80
N VAL A 35 -1.03 -6.52 -7.40
CA VAL A 35 -1.20 -6.77 -8.85
C VAL A 35 -0.36 -5.82 -9.73
N HIS A 36 -0.10 -4.61 -9.27
CA HIS A 36 0.74 -3.64 -9.97
C HIS A 36 2.22 -4.07 -10.11
N SER A 37 2.70 -4.98 -9.23
CA SER A 37 4.02 -5.59 -9.40
C SER A 37 4.13 -6.41 -10.67
N TYR A 38 3.00 -6.93 -11.15
CA TYR A 38 2.86 -7.67 -12.39
C TYR A 38 2.29 -6.80 -13.53
N GLY A 39 2.68 -5.53 -13.61
CA GLY A 39 2.18 -4.58 -14.60
C GLY A 39 2.40 -5.01 -16.05
N SER A 40 3.45 -5.80 -16.34
CA SER A 40 3.72 -6.34 -17.67
C SER A 40 2.92 -7.63 -17.97
N ARG A 41 2.59 -8.42 -16.95
CA ARG A 41 1.81 -9.67 -17.10
C ARG A 41 0.31 -9.48 -16.95
N TRP A 42 -0.14 -8.48 -16.19
CA TRP A 42 -1.57 -8.23 -15.97
C TRP A 42 -2.26 -7.72 -17.22
N ASN A 43 -3.24 -8.49 -17.73
CA ASN A 43 -3.91 -8.24 -19.00
C ASN A 43 -2.92 -8.09 -20.18
N SER A 44 -1.80 -8.79 -20.12
CA SER A 44 -0.77 -8.75 -21.16
C SER A 44 -1.29 -9.25 -22.50
N LYS A 45 -0.88 -8.54 -23.57
CA LYS A 45 -1.07 -8.99 -24.95
C LYS A 45 0.17 -9.73 -25.48
N VAL A 46 1.21 -9.87 -24.67
CA VAL A 46 2.43 -10.57 -25.04
C VAL A 46 2.20 -12.07 -24.85
N GLU A 47 2.31 -12.82 -25.92
CA GLU A 47 2.26 -14.27 -25.86
C GLU A 47 3.62 -14.81 -25.38
N SER A 48 3.66 -15.29 -24.16
CA SER A 48 4.84 -15.95 -23.59
C SER A 48 4.42 -17.30 -23.01
N LYS A 49 5.13 -18.36 -23.39
CA LYS A 49 4.94 -19.69 -22.78
C LYS A 49 5.54 -19.77 -21.39
N LYS A 50 6.60 -19.00 -21.13
CA LYS A 50 7.32 -19.01 -19.87
C LYS A 50 6.67 -18.09 -18.82
N TYR A 51 6.13 -16.97 -19.28
CA TYR A 51 5.52 -15.95 -18.43
C TYR A 51 4.11 -15.61 -18.95
N PRO A 52 3.15 -16.53 -18.83
CA PRO A 52 1.78 -16.29 -19.32
C PRO A 52 1.15 -15.10 -18.61
N GLY A 53 0.36 -14.32 -19.34
CA GLY A 53 -0.36 -13.18 -18.79
C GLY A 53 -1.43 -13.62 -17.81
N PHE A 54 -1.80 -12.74 -16.88
CA PHE A 54 -2.93 -12.93 -15.97
C PHE A 54 -4.14 -12.14 -16.46
N THR A 55 -5.29 -12.79 -16.53
CA THR A 55 -6.56 -12.19 -16.93
C THR A 55 -7.58 -12.14 -15.78
N SER A 56 -7.28 -12.81 -14.68
CA SER A 56 -8.17 -12.91 -13.51
C SER A 56 -7.41 -12.94 -12.20
N ALA A 57 -8.10 -12.58 -11.10
CA ALA A 57 -7.57 -12.69 -9.75
C ALA A 57 -7.21 -14.14 -9.38
N ILE A 58 -7.88 -15.14 -9.95
CA ILE A 58 -7.64 -16.56 -9.68
C ILE A 58 -6.25 -16.96 -10.20
N GLU A 59 -5.93 -16.61 -11.45
CA GLU A 59 -4.62 -16.90 -12.04
C GLU A 59 -3.48 -16.20 -11.28
N LEU A 60 -3.72 -14.98 -10.79
CA LEU A 60 -2.76 -14.28 -9.95
C LEU A 60 -2.57 -14.99 -8.59
N ILE A 61 -3.65 -15.47 -7.95
CA ILE A 61 -3.60 -16.21 -6.68
C ILE A 61 -2.79 -17.50 -6.86
N ASP A 62 -3.07 -18.27 -7.91
CA ASP A 62 -2.37 -19.52 -8.21
C ASP A 62 -0.88 -19.28 -8.39
N HIS A 63 -0.52 -18.29 -9.20
CA HIS A 63 0.89 -17.94 -9.43
C HIS A 63 1.58 -17.43 -8.14
N CYS A 64 0.92 -16.57 -7.37
CA CYS A 64 1.47 -16.05 -6.11
C CYS A 64 1.73 -17.16 -5.09
N ARG A 65 0.87 -18.20 -5.06
CA ARG A 65 1.13 -19.40 -4.27
C ARG A 65 2.39 -20.14 -4.72
N GLU A 66 2.57 -20.33 -6.04
CA GLU A 66 3.72 -21.05 -6.60
C GLU A 66 5.05 -20.38 -6.25
N ILE A 67 5.09 -19.05 -6.22
CA ILE A 67 6.30 -18.27 -5.88
C ILE A 67 6.46 -18.01 -4.37
N GLY A 68 5.58 -18.55 -3.52
CA GLY A 68 5.69 -18.45 -2.06
C GLY A 68 5.24 -17.13 -1.46
N ALA A 69 4.35 -16.38 -2.12
CA ALA A 69 3.72 -15.20 -1.53
C ALA A 69 2.69 -15.60 -0.46
N GLY A 70 2.46 -14.72 0.53
CA GLY A 70 1.47 -14.93 1.60
C GLY A 70 0.06 -14.48 1.24
N GLY A 71 -0.09 -13.66 0.20
CA GLY A 71 -1.38 -13.13 -0.23
C GLY A 71 -1.30 -12.34 -1.52
N VAL A 72 -2.42 -11.80 -1.92
CA VAL A 72 -2.52 -10.92 -3.09
C VAL A 72 -3.37 -9.69 -2.77
N GLN A 73 -3.00 -8.56 -3.37
CA GLN A 73 -3.85 -7.38 -3.44
C GLN A 73 -4.20 -7.12 -4.91
N THR A 74 -5.48 -7.18 -5.26
CA THR A 74 -5.94 -7.09 -6.65
C THR A 74 -7.19 -6.23 -6.79
N VAL A 75 -7.48 -5.79 -8.03
CA VAL A 75 -8.67 -4.98 -8.33
C VAL A 75 -9.93 -5.82 -8.14
N VAL A 76 -10.90 -5.29 -7.37
CA VAL A 76 -12.17 -5.98 -7.05
C VAL A 76 -13.39 -5.32 -7.72
N LYS A 77 -13.16 -4.50 -8.71
CA LYS A 77 -14.21 -3.78 -9.42
C LYS A 77 -15.03 -4.72 -10.32
N ASP A 78 -16.34 -4.55 -10.33
CA ASP A 78 -17.31 -5.22 -11.22
C ASP A 78 -17.28 -6.78 -11.11
N TRP A 79 -16.85 -7.32 -9.97
CA TRP A 79 -16.94 -8.76 -9.74
C TRP A 79 -18.41 -9.18 -9.58
N SER A 80 -18.81 -10.28 -10.22
CA SER A 80 -20.08 -10.91 -9.90
C SER A 80 -20.00 -11.68 -8.57
N ALA A 81 -21.14 -11.90 -7.92
CA ALA A 81 -21.21 -12.71 -6.72
C ALA A 81 -20.71 -14.15 -6.95
N GLU A 82 -20.92 -14.70 -8.15
CA GLU A 82 -20.41 -16.02 -8.54
C GLU A 82 -18.89 -16.00 -8.66
N PHE A 83 -18.30 -14.95 -9.28
CA PHE A 83 -16.86 -14.83 -9.39
C PHE A 83 -16.21 -14.63 -8.02
N ALA A 84 -16.78 -13.81 -7.15
CA ALA A 84 -16.32 -13.62 -5.79
C ALA A 84 -16.25 -14.94 -4.99
N LYS A 85 -17.26 -15.82 -5.15
CA LYS A 85 -17.25 -17.17 -4.56
C LYS A 85 -16.13 -18.04 -5.13
N LYS A 86 -15.87 -18.00 -6.44
CA LYS A 86 -14.76 -18.74 -7.06
C LYS A 86 -13.41 -18.26 -6.51
N VAL A 87 -13.22 -16.95 -6.39
CA VAL A 87 -12.01 -16.35 -5.77
C VAL A 87 -11.86 -16.80 -4.32
N ARG A 88 -12.96 -16.81 -3.54
CA ARG A 88 -12.92 -17.32 -2.16
C ARG A 88 -12.45 -18.76 -2.10
N LEU A 89 -13.01 -19.65 -2.90
CA LEU A 89 -12.65 -21.05 -2.91
C LEU A 89 -11.17 -21.26 -3.26
N GLU A 90 -10.64 -20.52 -4.24
CA GLU A 90 -9.23 -20.62 -4.61
C GLU A 90 -8.33 -20.06 -3.51
N ARG A 91 -8.69 -18.93 -2.91
CA ARG A 91 -8.00 -18.37 -1.75
C ARG A 91 -7.95 -19.34 -0.57
N GLU A 92 -9.07 -20.00 -0.25
CA GLU A 92 -9.15 -20.99 0.85
C GLU A 92 -8.30 -22.22 0.55
N LYS A 93 -8.29 -22.71 -0.69
CA LYS A 93 -7.47 -23.83 -1.15
C LYS A 93 -5.97 -23.52 -1.07
N THR A 94 -5.58 -22.28 -1.42
CA THR A 94 -4.17 -21.86 -1.41
C THR A 94 -3.67 -21.42 -0.05
N GLY A 95 -4.57 -21.02 0.85
CA GLY A 95 -4.23 -20.44 2.17
C GLY A 95 -3.76 -18.99 2.13
N LEU A 96 -3.79 -18.33 0.96
CA LEU A 96 -3.37 -16.96 0.81
C LEU A 96 -4.39 -15.99 1.40
N TYR A 97 -3.94 -14.83 1.93
CA TYR A 97 -4.86 -13.73 2.19
C TYR A 97 -5.21 -12.97 0.90
N LEU A 98 -6.34 -12.28 0.93
CA LEU A 98 -6.78 -11.41 -0.16
C LEU A 98 -7.05 -10.01 0.37
N GLU A 99 -6.53 -9.03 -0.30
CA GLU A 99 -6.92 -7.63 -0.20
C GLU A 99 -7.46 -7.12 -1.53
N GLY A 100 -8.45 -6.22 -1.46
CA GLY A 100 -9.02 -5.60 -2.65
C GLY A 100 -8.38 -4.24 -2.95
N SER A 101 -8.39 -3.83 -4.21
CA SER A 101 -8.19 -2.45 -4.63
C SER A 101 -9.49 -1.94 -5.25
N ILE A 102 -10.05 -0.84 -4.70
CA ILE A 102 -11.39 -0.35 -5.02
C ILE A 102 -11.39 1.14 -5.34
N GLY A 103 -12.25 1.56 -6.27
CA GLY A 103 -12.50 2.98 -6.54
C GLY A 103 -13.48 3.59 -5.53
N LEU A 104 -13.36 4.89 -5.26
CA LEU A 104 -14.27 5.62 -4.36
C LEU A 104 -15.50 6.13 -5.12
N PRO A 105 -16.69 6.18 -4.48
CA PRO A 105 -17.86 6.86 -5.01
C PRO A 105 -17.62 8.38 -4.98
N LYS A 106 -17.78 9.06 -6.11
CA LYS A 106 -17.59 10.52 -6.22
C LYS A 106 -18.87 11.31 -5.93
N LYS A 107 -20.03 10.64 -5.93
CA LYS A 107 -21.37 11.20 -5.72
C LYS A 107 -22.33 10.14 -5.19
N ALA A 108 -23.45 10.55 -4.62
CA ALA A 108 -24.40 9.68 -3.93
C ALA A 108 -24.91 8.53 -4.80
N GLU A 109 -25.14 8.77 -6.10
CA GLU A 109 -25.66 7.76 -7.03
C GLU A 109 -24.69 6.59 -7.26
N GLN A 110 -23.41 6.76 -6.93
CA GLN A 110 -22.38 5.72 -7.06
C GLN A 110 -22.23 4.84 -5.82
N VAL A 111 -22.88 5.20 -4.70
CA VAL A 111 -22.72 4.48 -3.42
C VAL A 111 -23.24 3.05 -3.51
N ALA A 112 -24.34 2.81 -4.21
CA ALA A 112 -24.89 1.46 -4.38
C ALA A 112 -23.94 0.53 -5.16
N ALA A 113 -23.29 1.01 -6.21
CA ALA A 113 -22.29 0.25 -6.95
C ALA A 113 -21.05 -0.02 -6.10
N PHE A 114 -20.56 0.98 -5.37
CA PHE A 114 -19.47 0.83 -4.41
C PHE A 114 -19.79 -0.21 -3.32
N GLU A 115 -21.02 -0.18 -2.78
CA GLU A 115 -21.44 -1.15 -1.79
C GLU A 115 -21.44 -2.58 -2.35
N GLN A 116 -21.86 -2.76 -3.62
CA GLN A 116 -21.82 -4.08 -4.26
C GLN A 116 -20.38 -4.59 -4.42
N ASP A 117 -19.45 -3.73 -4.81
CA ASP A 117 -18.02 -4.09 -4.88
C ASP A 117 -17.47 -4.47 -3.50
N VAL A 118 -17.84 -3.74 -2.43
CA VAL A 118 -17.47 -4.08 -1.04
C VAL A 118 -18.03 -5.45 -0.62
N ILE A 119 -19.30 -5.74 -0.95
CA ILE A 119 -19.94 -7.03 -0.66
C ILE A 119 -19.19 -8.16 -1.37
N ASN A 120 -18.90 -8.02 -2.65
CA ASN A 120 -18.22 -9.04 -3.45
C ASN A 120 -16.76 -9.24 -3.00
N ALA A 121 -16.05 -8.17 -2.65
CA ALA A 121 -14.71 -8.26 -2.07
C ALA A 121 -14.71 -9.03 -0.73
N LYS A 122 -15.68 -8.72 0.15
CA LYS A 122 -15.86 -9.41 1.43
C LYS A 122 -16.23 -10.89 1.23
N GLU A 123 -17.12 -11.21 0.29
CA GLU A 123 -17.46 -12.60 -0.07
C GLU A 123 -16.23 -13.37 -0.51
N ALA A 124 -15.32 -12.75 -1.26
CA ALA A 124 -14.04 -13.33 -1.64
C ALA A 124 -13.03 -13.46 -0.47
N GLY A 125 -13.33 -12.86 0.69
CA GLY A 125 -12.53 -12.94 1.91
C GLY A 125 -11.63 -11.73 2.18
N ALA A 126 -11.78 -10.63 1.43
CA ALA A 126 -11.08 -9.40 1.71
C ALA A 126 -11.71 -8.65 2.90
N THR A 127 -10.89 -8.30 3.89
CA THR A 127 -11.30 -7.49 5.06
C THR A 127 -10.69 -6.09 5.03
N VAL A 128 -9.70 -5.87 4.17
CA VAL A 128 -9.06 -4.59 3.91
C VAL A 128 -9.13 -4.30 2.41
N LEU A 129 -9.53 -3.09 2.07
CA LEU A 129 -9.60 -2.58 0.70
C LEU A 129 -8.70 -1.37 0.57
N ARG A 130 -7.75 -1.43 -0.35
CA ARG A 130 -6.90 -0.30 -0.71
C ARG A 130 -7.63 0.63 -1.67
N THR A 131 -7.43 1.93 -1.53
CA THR A 131 -7.90 2.95 -2.48
C THR A 131 -6.90 4.08 -2.65
N VAL A 132 -7.07 4.88 -3.71
CA VAL A 132 -6.40 6.17 -3.90
C VAL A 132 -7.44 7.27 -4.10
N CYS A 133 -7.13 8.47 -3.63
CA CYS A 133 -7.97 9.64 -3.89
C CYS A 133 -7.69 10.24 -5.28
N SER A 134 -6.46 10.11 -5.75
CA SER A 134 -6.04 10.46 -7.11
C SER A 134 -5.27 9.32 -7.76
N SER A 135 -5.58 9.01 -9.01
CA SER A 135 -4.82 8.03 -9.80
C SER A 135 -3.54 8.61 -10.40
N GLY A 136 -3.43 9.93 -10.46
CA GLY A 136 -2.29 10.64 -11.02
C GLY A 136 -1.27 11.08 -9.96
N ARG A 137 -0.08 11.48 -10.41
CA ARG A 137 0.93 12.09 -9.55
C ARG A 137 0.63 13.59 -9.43
N ARG A 138 0.72 14.11 -8.22
CA ARG A 138 0.36 15.50 -7.91
C ARG A 138 1.03 16.51 -8.84
N TYR A 139 2.33 16.41 -9.00
CA TYR A 139 3.16 17.33 -9.79
C TYR A 139 3.04 17.15 -11.33
N GLU A 140 2.29 16.13 -11.78
CA GLU A 140 2.01 15.89 -13.21
C GLU A 140 0.55 16.18 -13.58
N THR A 141 -0.35 16.06 -12.61
CA THR A 141 -1.81 16.03 -12.85
C THR A 141 -2.47 17.36 -12.52
N TYR A 142 -1.95 18.08 -11.52
CA TYR A 142 -2.56 19.31 -11.02
C TYR A 142 -1.62 20.48 -11.27
N HIS A 143 -2.15 21.54 -11.87
CA HIS A 143 -1.40 22.70 -12.35
C HIS A 143 -1.77 24.00 -11.64
N SER A 144 -2.51 23.93 -10.55
CA SER A 144 -2.83 25.06 -9.68
C SER A 144 -3.16 24.60 -8.26
N ASN A 145 -3.04 25.52 -7.31
CA ASN A 145 -3.48 25.27 -5.94
C ASN A 145 -5.01 25.10 -5.86
N GLU A 146 -5.77 25.77 -6.72
CA GLU A 146 -7.22 25.65 -6.81
C GLU A 146 -7.64 24.23 -7.20
N GLU A 147 -7.02 23.63 -8.19
CA GLU A 147 -7.26 22.23 -8.58
C GLU A 147 -6.93 21.27 -7.45
N TRP A 148 -5.81 21.51 -6.74
CA TRP A 148 -5.43 20.69 -5.60
C TRP A 148 -6.43 20.80 -4.44
N GLN A 149 -6.88 22.00 -4.09
CA GLN A 149 -7.92 22.19 -3.06
C GLN A 149 -9.26 21.55 -3.46
N ALA A 150 -9.62 21.61 -4.75
CA ALA A 150 -10.80 20.91 -5.26
C ALA A 150 -10.68 19.39 -5.12
N LEU A 151 -9.51 18.80 -5.41
CA LEU A 151 -9.25 17.40 -5.15
C LEU A 151 -9.43 17.06 -3.67
N LYS A 152 -8.82 17.82 -2.76
CA LYS A 152 -8.92 17.60 -1.31
C LYS A 152 -10.37 17.57 -0.84
N LYS A 153 -11.18 18.53 -1.30
CA LYS A 153 -12.63 18.58 -0.99
C LYS A 153 -13.36 17.37 -1.54
N ASN A 154 -13.10 16.98 -2.79
CA ASN A 154 -13.76 15.85 -3.44
C ASN A 154 -13.36 14.52 -2.78
N ALA A 155 -12.10 14.37 -2.37
CA ALA A 155 -11.62 13.22 -1.63
C ALA A 155 -12.33 13.05 -0.28
N LEU A 156 -12.48 14.14 0.47
CA LEU A 156 -13.24 14.14 1.72
C LEU A 156 -14.69 13.68 1.51
N VAL A 157 -15.38 14.24 0.51
CA VAL A 157 -16.75 13.84 0.16
C VAL A 157 -16.82 12.36 -0.20
N SER A 158 -15.88 11.86 -1.02
CA SER A 158 -15.83 10.46 -1.43
C SER A 158 -15.63 9.51 -0.24
N LEU A 159 -14.76 9.86 0.71
CA LEU A 159 -14.54 9.08 1.92
C LEU A 159 -15.76 9.12 2.85
N GLN A 160 -16.43 10.27 2.99
CA GLN A 160 -17.67 10.40 3.76
C GLN A 160 -18.81 9.58 3.18
N LEU A 161 -18.91 9.47 1.83
CA LEU A 161 -19.88 8.61 1.16
C LEU A 161 -19.56 7.12 1.36
N SER A 162 -18.28 6.76 1.44
CA SER A 162 -17.83 5.37 1.59
C SER A 162 -17.99 4.84 3.01
N GLU A 163 -17.74 5.66 4.02
CA GLU A 163 -17.61 5.25 5.42
C GLU A 163 -18.83 4.51 5.98
N PRO A 164 -20.10 4.93 5.76
CA PRO A 164 -21.27 4.19 6.24
C PRO A 164 -21.38 2.78 5.67
N VAL A 165 -20.96 2.58 4.40
CA VAL A 165 -20.93 1.27 3.74
C VAL A 165 -19.88 0.38 4.41
N LEU A 166 -18.69 0.90 4.63
CA LEU A 166 -17.58 0.18 5.25
C LEU A 166 -17.93 -0.27 6.66
N ARG A 167 -18.51 0.61 7.46
CA ARG A 167 -19.01 0.33 8.82
C ARG A 167 -20.08 -0.76 8.80
N LYS A 168 -21.09 -0.63 7.92
CA LYS A 168 -22.17 -1.61 7.76
C LYS A 168 -21.63 -3.01 7.47
N HIS A 169 -20.66 -3.11 6.56
CA HIS A 169 -20.10 -4.39 6.14
C HIS A 169 -18.89 -4.84 6.96
N LYS A 170 -18.40 -4.02 7.91
CA LYS A 170 -17.20 -4.30 8.73
C LYS A 170 -15.98 -4.60 7.85
N VAL A 171 -15.73 -3.77 6.85
CA VAL A 171 -14.59 -3.82 5.94
C VAL A 171 -13.78 -2.54 6.12
N LYS A 172 -12.48 -2.64 6.22
CA LYS A 172 -11.57 -1.49 6.36
C LYS A 172 -11.20 -0.93 5.00
N LEU A 173 -11.20 0.38 4.86
CA LEU A 173 -10.69 1.09 3.69
C LEU A 173 -9.36 1.74 4.03
N ALA A 174 -8.33 1.40 3.28
CA ALA A 174 -6.98 1.90 3.43
C ALA A 174 -6.64 2.87 2.30
N VAL A 175 -6.58 4.16 2.59
CA VAL A 175 -6.19 5.20 1.62
C VAL A 175 -4.67 5.19 1.48
N GLU A 176 -4.17 5.00 0.28
CA GLU A 176 -2.74 5.00 0.02
C GLU A 176 -2.17 6.43 0.02
N ASN A 177 -1.01 6.62 0.69
CA ASN A 177 -0.13 7.74 0.39
C ASN A 177 0.53 7.49 -0.97
N HIS A 178 -0.23 7.72 -2.04
CA HIS A 178 0.24 7.63 -3.42
C HIS A 178 1.19 8.82 -3.69
N LYS A 179 1.50 9.21 -4.91
CA LYS A 179 2.30 10.40 -5.17
C LYS A 179 1.41 11.66 -5.25
N ASP A 180 0.41 11.73 -4.34
CA ASP A 180 -0.62 12.79 -4.24
C ASP A 180 -0.60 13.50 -2.88
N TRP A 181 -0.80 12.77 -1.78
CA TRP A 181 -0.84 13.32 -0.43
C TRP A 181 0.52 13.36 0.24
N ARG A 182 0.85 14.48 0.87
CA ARG A 182 1.85 14.48 1.94
C ARG A 182 1.25 13.82 3.19
N ALA A 183 2.13 13.31 4.04
CA ALA A 183 1.69 12.55 5.21
C ALA A 183 0.79 13.36 6.16
N ASP A 184 1.11 14.62 6.42
CA ASP A 184 0.33 15.52 7.24
C ASP A 184 -1.04 15.87 6.63
N GLU A 185 -1.12 16.04 5.31
CA GLU A 185 -2.38 16.27 4.59
C GLU A 185 -3.30 15.04 4.67
N LEU A 186 -2.73 13.83 4.51
CA LEU A 186 -3.49 12.59 4.62
C LEU A 186 -4.00 12.38 6.06
N VAL A 187 -3.18 12.62 7.08
CA VAL A 187 -3.61 12.56 8.47
C VAL A 187 -4.73 13.57 8.76
N ALA A 188 -4.63 14.78 8.19
CA ALA A 188 -5.67 15.79 8.39
C ALA A 188 -7.04 15.36 7.83
N ILE A 189 -7.06 14.67 6.68
CA ILE A 189 -8.31 14.13 6.10
C ILE A 189 -8.86 12.97 6.93
N LEU A 190 -7.99 12.05 7.39
CA LEU A 190 -8.41 10.93 8.24
C LEU A 190 -9.01 11.40 9.56
N LYS A 191 -8.44 12.44 10.18
CA LYS A 191 -9.01 13.06 11.40
C LYS A 191 -10.38 13.71 11.18
N GLN A 192 -10.67 14.21 9.97
CA GLN A 192 -11.99 14.74 9.62
C GLN A 192 -13.03 13.62 9.42
N ILE A 193 -12.60 12.46 8.92
CA ILE A 193 -13.48 11.28 8.79
C ILE A 193 -13.74 10.65 10.15
N ASP A 194 -12.75 10.62 11.04
CA ASP A 194 -12.81 10.12 12.42
C ASP A 194 -13.51 8.75 12.55
N SER A 195 -13.00 7.76 11.81
CA SER A 195 -13.60 6.42 11.74
C SER A 195 -12.54 5.32 11.85
N GLU A 196 -12.86 4.29 12.64
CA GLU A 196 -12.06 3.05 12.73
C GLU A 196 -12.05 2.23 11.42
N TRP A 197 -12.93 2.58 10.46
CA TRP A 197 -13.08 1.88 9.18
C TRP A 197 -12.28 2.51 8.05
N VAL A 198 -11.67 3.68 8.27
CA VAL A 198 -10.85 4.37 7.27
C VAL A 198 -9.45 4.64 7.83
N GLY A 199 -8.44 4.09 7.19
CA GLY A 199 -7.04 4.23 7.59
C GLY A 199 -6.12 4.34 6.37
N VAL A 200 -4.91 3.82 6.48
CA VAL A 200 -3.84 4.01 5.48
C VAL A 200 -3.35 2.67 4.90
N THR A 201 -3.21 2.62 3.58
CA THR A 201 -2.21 1.78 2.92
C THR A 201 -0.91 2.57 2.95
N LEU A 202 0.03 2.18 3.82
CA LEU A 202 1.28 2.90 3.97
C LEU A 202 2.28 2.43 2.91
N ASP A 203 2.50 3.27 1.91
CA ASP A 203 3.52 3.06 0.89
C ASP A 203 4.85 3.65 1.36
N PHE A 204 5.90 2.83 1.33
CA PHE A 204 7.20 3.18 1.89
C PHE A 204 8.04 4.15 1.04
N GLY A 205 7.74 4.26 -0.26
CA GLY A 205 8.59 5.00 -1.18
C GLY A 205 7.93 6.17 -1.93
N ASN A 206 6.61 6.20 -2.01
CA ASN A 206 5.90 7.16 -2.84
C ASN A 206 6.13 8.63 -2.44
N SER A 207 6.20 8.90 -1.14
CA SER A 207 6.32 10.28 -0.61
C SER A 207 7.66 10.95 -0.90
N ILE A 208 8.69 10.18 -1.33
CA ILE A 208 9.95 10.75 -1.81
C ILE A 208 9.69 11.68 -3.01
N ALA A 209 8.73 11.33 -3.87
CA ALA A 209 8.33 12.16 -5.00
C ALA A 209 7.69 13.50 -4.59
N LEU A 210 7.28 13.63 -3.32
CA LEU A 210 6.72 14.85 -2.72
C LEU A 210 7.71 15.53 -1.76
N LEU A 211 9.00 15.16 -1.85
CA LEU A 211 10.12 15.70 -1.07
C LEU A 211 10.01 15.46 0.43
N GLU A 212 9.34 14.37 0.83
CA GLU A 212 9.25 13.96 2.23
C GLU A 212 10.35 12.92 2.57
N GLU A 213 10.81 12.97 3.81
CA GLU A 213 11.75 11.98 4.32
C GLU A 213 10.99 10.67 4.63
N PRO A 214 11.39 9.52 4.04
CA PRO A 214 10.60 8.28 4.12
C PRO A 214 10.32 7.80 5.55
N MET A 215 11.29 7.92 6.47
CA MET A 215 11.11 7.47 7.85
C MET A 215 10.16 8.37 8.64
N GLU A 216 10.19 9.69 8.38
CA GLU A 216 9.23 10.64 8.97
C GLU A 216 7.80 10.33 8.51
N VAL A 217 7.62 9.98 7.22
CA VAL A 217 6.32 9.56 6.68
C VAL A 217 5.82 8.29 7.35
N VAL A 218 6.67 7.28 7.48
CA VAL A 218 6.30 6.03 8.17
C VAL A 218 5.88 6.29 9.61
N GLN A 219 6.64 7.10 10.35
CA GLN A 219 6.31 7.46 11.74
C GLN A 219 4.98 8.21 11.85
N THR A 220 4.69 9.09 10.89
CA THR A 220 3.47 9.90 10.86
C THR A 220 2.23 9.08 10.54
N LEU A 221 2.33 8.14 9.59
CA LEU A 221 1.19 7.37 9.08
C LEU A 221 0.98 6.03 9.80
N ALA A 222 2.00 5.46 10.45
CA ALA A 222 1.89 4.16 11.12
C ALA A 222 0.75 4.05 12.14
N PRO A 223 0.36 5.10 12.90
CA PRO A 223 -0.81 5.03 13.79
C PRO A 223 -2.14 4.72 13.08
N TYR A 224 -2.22 4.93 11.77
CA TYR A 224 -3.42 4.75 10.94
C TYR A 224 -3.31 3.55 9.99
N VAL A 225 -2.20 2.79 10.03
CA VAL A 225 -1.91 1.74 9.05
C VAL A 225 -2.85 0.54 9.18
N PHE A 226 -3.46 0.14 8.07
CA PHE A 226 -4.21 -1.11 7.94
C PHE A 226 -3.44 -2.14 7.11
N THR A 227 -2.79 -1.71 6.07
CA THR A 227 -1.95 -2.50 5.17
C THR A 227 -0.81 -1.65 4.63
N THR A 228 0.15 -2.27 3.96
CA THR A 228 1.33 -1.56 3.43
C THR A 228 1.59 -1.92 1.98
N HIS A 229 2.24 -0.98 1.26
CA HIS A 229 2.96 -1.26 0.03
C HIS A 229 4.47 -1.19 0.32
N VAL A 230 5.11 -2.34 0.31
CA VAL A 230 6.55 -2.45 0.54
C VAL A 230 7.26 -2.36 -0.79
N LYS A 231 8.17 -1.41 -0.88
CA LYS A 231 9.08 -1.21 -2.01
C LYS A 231 10.41 -0.68 -1.52
N ASP A 232 11.43 -0.79 -2.32
CA ASP A 232 12.71 -0.13 -2.08
C ASP A 232 13.03 0.80 -3.25
N MET A 233 13.73 1.90 -2.98
CA MET A 233 13.86 2.99 -3.92
C MET A 233 15.33 3.27 -4.24
N GLY A 234 15.62 3.29 -5.54
CA GLY A 234 16.85 3.82 -6.10
C GLY A 234 16.65 5.25 -6.59
N VAL A 235 17.63 6.10 -6.40
CA VAL A 235 17.61 7.52 -6.79
C VAL A 235 18.87 7.91 -7.56
N ALA A 236 18.75 8.89 -8.46
CA ALA A 236 19.89 9.50 -9.15
C ALA A 236 19.57 10.95 -9.51
N GLU A 237 20.57 11.84 -9.50
CA GLU A 237 20.36 13.23 -9.95
C GLU A 237 20.13 13.31 -11.47
N TYR A 238 19.31 14.26 -11.90
CA TYR A 238 19.24 14.71 -13.29
C TYR A 238 19.02 16.24 -13.33
N ALA A 239 19.04 16.84 -14.52
CA ALA A 239 19.09 18.31 -14.66
C ALA A 239 17.97 19.04 -13.92
N ASP A 240 16.73 18.54 -13.99
CA ASP A 240 15.55 19.21 -13.43
C ASP A 240 15.20 18.75 -11.99
N GLY A 241 15.99 17.84 -11.40
CA GLY A 241 15.73 17.31 -10.06
C GLY A 241 16.39 15.95 -9.83
N PHE A 242 15.57 14.90 -9.64
CA PHE A 242 16.09 13.55 -9.46
C PHE A 242 15.19 12.50 -10.12
N LEU A 243 15.81 11.37 -10.45
CA LEU A 243 15.15 10.15 -10.91
C LEU A 243 14.81 9.30 -9.70
N LEU A 244 13.62 8.69 -9.71
CA LEU A 244 13.12 7.81 -8.66
C LEU A 244 12.65 6.49 -9.29
N SER A 245 13.21 5.37 -8.84
CA SER A 245 12.90 4.05 -9.39
C SER A 245 12.65 3.03 -8.29
N GLU A 246 11.65 2.18 -8.48
CA GLU A 246 11.55 0.96 -7.72
C GLU A 246 12.74 0.06 -8.08
N VAL A 247 13.38 -0.51 -7.05
CA VAL A 247 14.50 -1.47 -7.18
C VAL A 247 14.23 -2.68 -6.26
N PRO A 248 14.83 -3.85 -6.52
CA PRO A 248 14.63 -5.01 -5.65
C PRO A 248 14.90 -4.69 -4.17
N LEU A 249 14.09 -5.22 -3.27
CA LEU A 249 14.20 -4.98 -1.83
C LEU A 249 15.62 -5.27 -1.32
N GLY A 250 16.15 -4.38 -0.51
CA GLY A 250 17.50 -4.42 0.05
C GLY A 250 18.59 -3.90 -0.89
N SER A 251 18.26 -3.49 -2.11
CA SER A 251 19.22 -2.85 -3.02
C SER A 251 19.05 -1.33 -3.10
N GLY A 252 17.98 -0.78 -2.55
CA GLY A 252 17.69 0.64 -2.51
C GLY A 252 18.18 1.33 -1.23
N MET A 253 17.58 2.47 -0.93
CA MET A 253 18.02 3.35 0.15
C MET A 253 17.18 3.28 1.42
N LEU A 254 16.06 2.51 1.44
CA LEU A 254 15.13 2.52 2.54
C LEU A 254 15.55 1.55 3.67
N ASP A 255 15.42 1.98 4.91
CA ASP A 255 15.56 1.10 6.09
C ASP A 255 14.30 0.27 6.29
N LEU A 256 14.12 -0.74 5.42
CA LEU A 256 12.92 -1.57 5.39
C LEU A 256 12.67 -2.32 6.70
N GLN A 257 13.73 -2.76 7.39
CA GLN A 257 13.60 -3.46 8.66
C GLN A 257 12.96 -2.57 9.73
N LYS A 258 13.43 -1.32 9.84
CA LYS A 258 12.89 -0.36 10.79
C LYS A 258 11.47 0.07 10.43
N MET A 259 11.18 0.27 9.13
CA MET A 259 9.83 0.60 8.66
C MET A 259 8.83 -0.51 8.97
N VAL A 260 9.16 -1.77 8.70
CA VAL A 260 8.36 -2.95 9.06
C VAL A 260 8.13 -3.02 10.57
N ALA A 261 9.18 -2.83 11.37
CA ALA A 261 9.08 -2.86 12.83
C ALA A 261 8.14 -1.77 13.38
N ILE A 262 8.19 -0.56 12.83
CA ILE A 262 7.29 0.54 13.21
C ILE A 262 5.84 0.18 12.88
N CYS A 263 5.55 -0.32 11.68
CA CYS A 263 4.20 -0.73 11.29
C CYS A 263 3.66 -1.84 12.20
N LYS A 264 4.44 -2.90 12.45
CA LYS A 264 4.06 -4.01 13.36
C LYS A 264 3.80 -3.52 14.80
N LYS A 265 4.55 -2.52 15.27
CA LYS A 265 4.34 -1.92 16.61
C LYS A 265 2.99 -1.23 16.73
N HIS A 266 2.55 -0.51 15.69
CA HIS A 266 1.26 0.20 15.70
C HIS A 266 0.07 -0.70 15.40
N ASN A 267 0.24 -1.64 14.46
CA ASN A 267 -0.77 -2.61 14.10
C ASN A 267 -0.12 -4.00 13.96
N PRO A 268 -0.18 -4.87 14.99
CA PRO A 268 0.35 -6.23 14.91
C PRO A 268 -0.31 -7.11 13.82
N ALA A 269 -1.49 -6.70 13.35
CA ALA A 269 -2.24 -7.39 12.30
C ALA A 269 -2.01 -6.81 10.89
N VAL A 270 -1.06 -5.87 10.75
CA VAL A 270 -0.77 -5.25 9.46
C VAL A 270 -0.23 -6.28 8.46
N THR A 271 -0.75 -6.23 7.24
CA THR A 271 -0.25 -7.00 6.10
C THR A 271 0.80 -6.21 5.33
N PHE A 272 1.77 -6.94 4.79
CA PHE A 272 2.85 -6.37 3.98
C PHE A 272 2.73 -6.90 2.56
N ASN A 273 2.49 -6.00 1.60
CA ASN A 273 2.31 -6.32 0.20
C ASN A 273 3.45 -5.72 -0.62
N LEU A 274 4.12 -6.54 -1.40
CA LEU A 274 5.15 -6.10 -2.33
C LEU A 274 4.54 -5.26 -3.45
N GLU A 275 5.05 -4.06 -3.65
CA GLU A 275 4.78 -3.26 -4.85
C GLU A 275 6.10 -2.92 -5.57
N MET A 276 6.64 -3.91 -6.27
CA MET A 276 7.84 -3.79 -7.10
C MET A 276 7.43 -3.57 -8.56
N ILE A 277 7.23 -2.31 -8.95
CA ILE A 277 6.83 -1.98 -10.32
C ILE A 277 8.06 -1.96 -11.23
N THR A 278 8.06 -2.81 -12.25
CA THR A 278 9.14 -2.90 -13.24
C THR A 278 8.89 -1.90 -14.37
N ARG A 279 9.53 -0.73 -14.28
CA ARG A 279 9.38 0.39 -15.24
C ARG A 279 10.66 1.23 -15.30
N ASP A 280 10.68 2.17 -16.24
CA ASP A 280 11.72 3.21 -16.26
C ASP A 280 11.60 4.14 -15.05
N PRO A 281 12.70 4.76 -14.59
CA PRO A 281 12.70 5.70 -13.50
C PRO A 281 11.73 6.86 -13.74
N LEU A 282 11.04 7.30 -12.68
CA LEU A 282 10.21 8.49 -12.70
C LEU A 282 11.10 9.73 -12.60
N GLU A 283 10.79 10.73 -13.40
CA GLU A 283 11.38 12.06 -13.27
C GLU A 283 10.64 12.86 -12.20
N ILE A 284 11.37 13.38 -11.22
CA ILE A 284 10.85 14.28 -10.19
C ILE A 284 11.44 15.66 -10.43
N PRO A 285 10.73 16.55 -11.17
CA PRO A 285 11.28 17.81 -11.67
C PRO A 285 11.21 18.91 -10.63
N CYS A 286 11.67 18.66 -9.40
CA CYS A 286 11.52 19.55 -8.25
C CYS A 286 12.28 20.88 -8.36
N ARG A 287 13.18 21.03 -9.35
CA ARG A 287 13.83 22.32 -9.66
C ARG A 287 13.00 23.23 -10.56
N LYS A 288 11.94 22.69 -11.22
CA LYS A 288 11.04 23.46 -12.06
C LYS A 288 9.94 24.13 -11.23
N ASP A 289 9.57 25.36 -11.57
CA ASP A 289 8.51 26.08 -10.86
C ASP A 289 7.15 25.38 -10.96
N ALA A 290 6.83 24.75 -12.10
CA ALA A 290 5.61 23.97 -12.30
C ALA A 290 5.42 22.84 -11.27
N TYR A 291 6.50 22.24 -10.76
CA TYR A 291 6.41 21.24 -9.70
C TYR A 291 5.73 21.79 -8.43
N TRP A 292 5.90 23.10 -8.15
CA TRP A 292 5.49 23.74 -6.90
C TRP A 292 4.09 24.32 -6.92
N GLU A 293 3.42 24.36 -8.06
CA GLU A 293 2.12 25.04 -8.24
C GLU A 293 1.03 24.55 -7.26
N THR A 294 1.11 23.29 -6.83
CA THR A 294 0.15 22.70 -5.89
C THR A 294 0.61 22.69 -4.43
N PHE A 295 1.88 23.03 -4.17
CA PHE A 295 2.49 22.92 -2.84
C PHE A 295 2.45 24.23 -2.04
N GLY A 296 1.45 25.05 -2.21
CA GLY A 296 1.34 26.39 -1.61
C GLY A 296 1.85 26.47 -0.17
N GLY A 297 2.95 27.19 0.03
CA GLY A 297 3.55 27.45 1.33
C GLY A 297 4.56 26.39 1.84
N ILE A 298 4.86 25.33 1.10
CA ILE A 298 5.92 24.38 1.49
C ILE A 298 7.29 25.01 1.23
N PRO A 299 8.18 25.09 2.25
CA PRO A 299 9.48 25.69 2.08
C PRO A 299 10.34 24.91 1.07
N ARG A 300 11.02 25.59 0.16
CA ARG A 300 12.02 24.97 -0.74
C ARG A 300 13.20 24.29 0.00
N THR A 301 13.31 24.45 1.30
CA THR A 301 14.26 23.73 2.16
C THR A 301 14.06 22.21 2.11
N ASP A 302 12.82 21.73 1.86
CA ASP A 302 12.55 20.31 1.68
C ASP A 302 13.21 19.79 0.39
N MET A 303 13.28 20.60 -0.66
CA MET A 303 14.01 20.26 -1.89
C MET A 303 15.49 20.06 -1.61
N ASP A 304 16.12 21.01 -0.90
CA ASP A 304 17.55 20.94 -0.61
C ASP A 304 17.88 19.71 0.24
N ARG A 305 17.01 19.37 1.21
CA ARG A 305 17.15 18.17 2.05
C ARG A 305 17.08 16.92 1.17
N THR A 306 16.07 16.82 0.31
CA THR A 306 15.84 15.68 -0.58
C THR A 306 16.99 15.53 -1.58
N LEU A 307 17.44 16.62 -2.21
CA LEU A 307 18.58 16.55 -3.16
C LEU A 307 19.90 16.15 -2.49
N ARG A 308 20.14 16.55 -1.24
CA ARG A 308 21.27 16.02 -0.46
C ARG A 308 21.13 14.52 -0.21
N MET A 309 19.97 14.03 0.18
CA MET A 309 19.67 12.61 0.35
C MET A 309 19.90 11.84 -0.97
N VAL A 310 19.39 12.34 -2.08
CA VAL A 310 19.61 11.75 -3.43
C VAL A 310 21.08 11.63 -3.75
N LYS A 311 21.87 12.67 -3.50
CA LYS A 311 23.32 12.66 -3.73
C LYS A 311 24.04 11.63 -2.86
N GLN A 312 23.65 11.51 -1.59
CA GLN A 312 24.23 10.56 -0.64
C GLN A 312 23.90 9.11 -0.98
N HIS A 313 22.69 8.86 -1.50
CA HIS A 313 22.15 7.53 -1.78
C HIS A 313 22.05 7.23 -3.29
N THR A 314 22.82 7.94 -4.13
CA THR A 314 22.83 7.68 -5.57
C THR A 314 23.02 6.20 -5.86
N TYR A 315 22.04 5.62 -6.56
CA TYR A 315 21.98 4.20 -6.84
C TYR A 315 23.16 3.75 -7.75
N LYS A 316 23.77 2.64 -7.39
CA LYS A 316 24.86 2.03 -8.17
C LYS A 316 24.59 0.52 -8.29
N PRO A 317 24.61 -0.02 -9.49
CA PRO A 317 24.85 0.55 -10.83
C PRO A 317 23.76 1.56 -11.26
N ALA A 318 23.70 1.92 -12.56
CA ALA A 318 22.67 2.81 -13.07
C ALA A 318 21.25 2.28 -12.81
N LEU A 319 20.27 3.20 -12.66
CA LEU A 319 18.86 2.85 -12.48
C LEU A 319 18.35 2.00 -13.66
N PRO A 320 17.43 1.04 -13.42
CA PRO A 320 16.89 0.16 -14.46
C PRO A 320 16.21 0.95 -15.59
N LYS A 321 16.43 0.53 -16.84
CA LYS A 321 15.72 1.05 -18.02
C LYS A 321 15.08 -0.12 -18.76
N VAL A 322 13.81 -0.33 -18.53
CA VAL A 322 13.06 -1.46 -19.08
C VAL A 322 12.43 -1.15 -20.44
N SER A 323 12.30 0.13 -20.82
CA SER A 323 11.85 0.52 -22.16
C SER A 323 12.76 0.03 -23.30
N GLN A 324 14.02 -0.27 -22.98
CA GLN A 324 15.01 -0.78 -23.92
C GLN A 324 14.97 -2.32 -24.08
N LEU A 325 14.20 -3.00 -23.25
CA LEU A 325 14.06 -4.46 -23.24
C LEU A 325 12.99 -4.91 -24.24
N SER A 326 13.19 -6.07 -24.84
CA SER A 326 12.12 -6.76 -25.55
C SER A 326 10.96 -7.12 -24.61
N PRO A 327 9.76 -7.36 -25.13
CA PRO A 327 8.63 -7.76 -24.30
C PRO A 327 8.92 -8.96 -23.39
N GLU A 328 9.57 -10.00 -23.93
CA GLU A 328 9.91 -11.22 -23.17
C GLU A 328 10.96 -10.95 -22.08
N GLU A 329 11.98 -10.14 -22.36
CA GLU A 329 12.97 -9.73 -21.37
C GLU A 329 12.34 -8.92 -20.24
N ARG A 330 11.35 -8.06 -20.55
CA ARG A 330 10.62 -7.29 -19.55
C ARG A 330 9.84 -8.19 -18.59
N LEU A 331 9.14 -9.20 -19.13
CA LEU A 331 8.46 -10.22 -18.34
C LEU A 331 9.43 -10.98 -17.43
N ALA A 332 10.60 -11.36 -17.97
CA ALA A 332 11.64 -12.05 -17.21
C ALA A 332 12.21 -11.20 -16.07
N VAL A 333 12.44 -9.91 -16.32
CA VAL A 333 12.92 -8.97 -15.29
C VAL A 333 11.87 -8.73 -14.22
N GLU A 334 10.60 -8.55 -14.60
CA GLU A 334 9.49 -8.41 -13.67
C GLU A 334 9.41 -9.62 -12.73
N GLU A 335 9.37 -10.84 -13.25
CA GLU A 335 9.33 -12.06 -12.46
C GLU A 335 10.54 -12.19 -11.52
N LYS A 336 11.75 -11.98 -12.05
CA LYS A 336 12.99 -12.04 -11.28
C LYS A 336 12.97 -11.04 -10.11
N ASN A 337 12.52 -9.81 -10.34
CA ASN A 337 12.45 -8.78 -9.32
C ASN A 337 11.51 -9.20 -8.20
N ILE A 338 10.31 -9.70 -8.53
CA ILE A 338 9.30 -10.11 -7.54
C ILE A 338 9.81 -11.28 -6.69
N VAL A 339 10.30 -12.34 -7.33
CA VAL A 339 10.81 -13.52 -6.62
C VAL A 339 12.00 -13.16 -5.71
N SER A 340 12.92 -12.30 -6.17
CA SER A 340 14.02 -11.84 -5.33
C SER A 340 13.55 -11.01 -4.13
N CYS A 341 12.52 -10.17 -4.31
CA CYS A 341 11.91 -9.39 -3.22
C CYS A 341 11.23 -10.29 -2.17
N LEU A 342 10.48 -11.32 -2.60
CA LEU A 342 9.87 -12.28 -1.68
C LEU A 342 10.95 -13.03 -0.88
N SER A 343 12.01 -13.46 -1.54
CA SER A 343 13.16 -14.08 -0.86
C SER A 343 13.82 -13.14 0.16
N TYR A 344 14.00 -11.86 -0.19
CA TYR A 344 14.52 -10.86 0.74
C TYR A 344 13.58 -10.65 1.92
N SER A 345 12.27 -10.56 1.70
CA SER A 345 11.29 -10.34 2.75
C SER A 345 11.30 -11.46 3.79
N SER A 346 11.37 -12.69 3.35
CA SER A 346 11.49 -13.87 4.22
C SER A 346 12.80 -13.87 5.01
N ASN A 347 13.94 -13.68 4.32
CA ASN A 347 15.26 -13.82 4.92
C ASN A 347 15.71 -12.61 5.77
N LYS A 348 15.19 -11.41 5.50
CA LYS A 348 15.68 -10.16 6.10
C LYS A 348 14.63 -9.35 6.86
N LEU A 349 13.35 -9.47 6.51
CA LEU A 349 12.28 -8.69 7.15
C LEU A 349 11.45 -9.52 8.13
N GLY A 350 11.68 -10.83 8.24
CA GLY A 350 10.91 -11.72 9.10
C GLY A 350 9.42 -11.77 8.70
N LEU A 351 9.16 -11.81 7.41
CA LEU A 351 7.83 -11.96 6.81
C LEU A 351 7.75 -13.34 6.15
N ASN A 352 7.56 -14.38 7.01
CA ASN A 352 7.59 -15.80 6.63
C ASN A 352 6.22 -16.43 6.80
#